data_7aa5c97dca459d90d99abd93a24cd6b2
#
_entry.id   7aa5c97dca459d90d99abd93a24cd6b2
#
_cell.length_a   1.000
_cell.length_b   1.000
_cell.length_c   1.000
_cell.angle_alpha   90.00
_cell.angle_beta   90.00
_cell.angle_gamma   90.00
#
_symmetry.space_group_name_H-M   'P 1'
#
loop_
_entity.id
_entity.type
_entity.pdbx_description
1 polymer ?
#
loop_
_entity_poly.entity_id
_entity_poly.type
_entity_poly.pdbx_seq_one_letter_code
_entity_poly.pdbx_strand_id
1 'polypeptide(L)'
;MCISNKLADGISAVNFVNAWAGTCRGESEAISPIFDAHIHFPPRDITGFMPNEAYISKEKIVTKRSVFNKSSIAALRREASTAFGPEDSVASRVEVVSAFIWMRFMVMARTRATKPKQVIAVHAVNLRERMVPQLPVHSFGNLARVAIAAETPTMKHGCISRFRCECETRQFLKK
;
A
#
# COMPACT_ATOMS: atom_id res chain seq x y z
N MET A 1 -21.66 3.30 3.39
CA MET A 1 -20.97 4.54 3.87
C MET A 1 -19.87 4.86 2.87
N CYS A 2 -19.70 6.12 2.50
CA CYS A 2 -18.61 6.59 1.64
C CYS A 2 -17.85 7.68 2.40
N ILE A 3 -16.52 7.57 2.46
CA ILE A 3 -15.63 8.56 3.04
C ILE A 3 -14.70 9.03 1.93
N SER A 4 -14.53 10.35 1.79
CA SER A 4 -13.60 10.90 0.81
C SER A 4 -12.15 10.60 1.21
N ASN A 5 -11.38 10.06 0.28
CA ASN A 5 -9.94 9.83 0.51
C ASN A 5 -9.14 11.15 0.67
N LYS A 6 -9.75 12.30 0.42
CA LYS A 6 -9.17 13.61 0.77
C LYS A 6 -9.16 13.86 2.27
N LEU A 7 -10.05 13.21 3.02
CA LEU A 7 -10.22 13.40 4.47
C LEU A 7 -9.58 12.29 5.28
N ALA A 8 -9.66 11.04 4.80
CA ALA A 8 -9.28 9.87 5.57
C ALA A 8 -8.76 8.74 4.69
N ASP A 9 -7.73 8.08 5.15
CA ASP A 9 -7.26 6.82 4.58
C ASP A 9 -8.11 5.62 5.02
N GLY A 10 -7.79 4.43 4.48
CA GLY A 10 -8.52 3.21 4.78
C GLY A 10 -8.50 2.84 6.28
N ILE A 11 -7.41 3.11 6.98
CA ILE A 11 -7.29 2.83 8.43
C ILE A 11 -8.18 3.76 9.23
N SER A 12 -8.18 5.04 8.93
CA SER A 12 -9.09 6.01 9.54
C SER A 12 -10.56 5.64 9.31
N ALA A 13 -10.89 5.20 8.10
CA ALA A 13 -12.25 4.76 7.78
C ALA A 13 -12.66 3.52 8.60
N VAL A 14 -11.78 2.53 8.74
CA VAL A 14 -12.03 1.32 9.55
C VAL A 14 -12.15 1.69 11.03
N ASN A 15 -11.26 2.53 11.56
CA ASN A 15 -11.31 2.99 12.95
C ASN A 15 -12.62 3.73 13.24
N PHE A 16 -13.08 4.58 12.32
CA PHE A 16 -14.36 5.26 12.45
C PHE A 16 -15.53 4.28 12.53
N VAL A 17 -15.59 3.29 11.63
CA VAL A 17 -16.65 2.27 11.63
C VAL A 17 -16.64 1.46 12.91
N ASN A 18 -15.46 1.07 13.40
CA ASN A 18 -15.33 0.31 14.64
C ASN A 18 -15.78 1.12 15.85
N ALA A 19 -15.37 2.39 15.94
CA ALA A 19 -15.80 3.29 17.01
C ALA A 19 -17.32 3.49 16.99
N TRP A 20 -17.90 3.74 15.82
CA TRP A 20 -19.34 3.87 15.66
C TRP A 20 -20.07 2.60 16.07
N ALA A 21 -19.62 1.44 15.62
CA ALA A 21 -20.22 0.17 16.00
C ALA A 21 -20.11 -0.11 17.50
N GLY A 22 -18.98 0.24 18.13
CA GLY A 22 -18.81 0.15 19.60
C GLY A 22 -19.81 1.04 20.35
N THR A 23 -19.95 2.29 19.92
CA THR A 23 -20.93 3.23 20.49
C THR A 23 -22.37 2.70 20.34
N CYS A 24 -22.73 2.14 19.19
CA CYS A 24 -24.05 1.54 18.98
C CYS A 24 -24.32 0.33 19.87
N ARG A 25 -23.29 -0.39 20.31
CA ARG A 25 -23.39 -1.49 21.29
C ARG A 25 -23.38 -1.01 22.74
N GLY A 26 -23.24 0.27 22.99
CA GLY A 26 -23.18 0.82 24.35
C GLY A 26 -21.83 0.57 25.05
N GLU A 27 -20.75 0.36 24.30
CA GLU A 27 -19.42 0.21 24.87
C GLU A 27 -18.95 1.55 25.50
N SER A 28 -18.61 1.53 26.78
CA SER A 28 -18.21 2.73 27.51
C SER A 28 -16.83 3.29 27.11
N GLU A 29 -15.99 2.44 26.52
CA GLU A 29 -14.65 2.78 26.06
C GLU A 29 -14.56 2.84 24.54
N ALA A 30 -15.48 3.55 23.89
CA ALA A 30 -15.37 3.78 22.45
C ALA A 30 -14.08 4.55 22.15
N ILE A 31 -13.25 3.99 21.28
CA ILE A 31 -11.98 4.58 20.88
C ILE A 31 -12.24 5.90 20.17
N SER A 32 -11.80 7.01 20.76
CA SER A 32 -11.92 8.33 20.14
C SER A 32 -10.81 8.55 19.12
N PRO A 33 -11.12 9.02 17.91
CA PRO A 33 -10.11 9.39 16.94
C PRO A 33 -9.33 10.63 17.39
N ILE A 34 -8.04 10.68 17.07
CA ILE A 34 -7.14 11.80 17.36
C ILE A 34 -6.99 12.64 16.10
N PHE A 35 -7.35 13.93 16.17
CA PHE A 35 -7.38 14.85 15.03
C PHE A 35 -6.18 15.80 14.98
N ASP A 36 -4.99 15.32 15.27
CA ASP A 36 -3.74 16.09 15.33
C ASP A 36 -2.87 16.01 14.07
N ALA A 37 -3.36 15.35 13.03
CA ALA A 37 -2.60 15.13 11.80
C ALA A 37 -2.09 16.45 11.16
N HIS A 38 -2.79 17.57 11.34
CA HIS A 38 -2.39 18.89 10.82
C HIS A 38 -1.10 19.44 11.47
N ILE A 39 -0.75 18.99 12.67
CA ILE A 39 0.50 19.35 13.33
C ILE A 39 1.70 18.74 12.59
N HIS A 40 1.55 17.51 12.10
CA HIS A 40 2.58 16.77 11.40
C HIS A 40 2.59 17.06 9.90
N PHE A 41 1.42 17.34 9.34
CA PHE A 41 1.19 17.61 7.93
C PHE A 41 0.42 18.93 7.76
N PRO A 42 1.09 20.07 7.96
CA PRO A 42 0.44 21.36 7.81
C PRO A 42 -0.04 21.58 6.36
N PRO A 43 -1.13 22.32 6.16
CA PRO A 43 -1.63 22.66 4.84
C PRO A 43 -0.53 23.26 3.98
N ARG A 44 -0.46 22.85 2.71
CA ARG A 44 0.44 23.41 1.70
C ARG A 44 -0.38 24.06 0.61
N ASP A 45 0.18 25.11 0.03
CA ASP A 45 -0.35 25.64 -1.21
C ASP A 45 -0.18 24.60 -2.33
N ILE A 46 -1.30 24.19 -2.91
CA ILE A 46 -1.36 23.27 -4.04
C ILE A 46 -1.80 23.96 -5.33
N THR A 47 -1.68 25.30 -5.39
CA THR A 47 -1.98 26.08 -6.58
C THR A 47 -1.18 25.53 -7.76
N GLY A 48 -1.87 25.20 -8.84
CA GLY A 48 -1.27 24.55 -10.03
C GLY A 48 -1.16 23.03 -9.98
N PHE A 49 -1.52 22.37 -8.87
CA PHE A 49 -1.64 20.92 -8.85
C PHE A 49 -2.88 20.48 -9.63
N MET A 50 -2.66 19.83 -10.77
CA MET A 50 -3.71 19.20 -11.56
C MET A 50 -3.71 17.71 -11.26
N PRO A 51 -4.78 17.16 -10.65
CA PRO A 51 -4.91 15.72 -10.48
C PRO A 51 -4.92 15.06 -11.86
N ASN A 52 -4.09 14.04 -12.05
CA ASN A 52 -4.00 13.34 -13.32
C ASN A 52 -5.19 12.36 -13.44
N GLU A 53 -6.35 12.87 -13.83
CA GLU A 53 -7.58 12.07 -14.00
C GLU A 53 -7.55 11.15 -15.24
N ALA A 54 -6.54 11.30 -16.10
CA ALA A 54 -6.56 10.79 -17.47
C ALA A 54 -6.22 9.30 -17.64
N TYR A 55 -5.86 8.57 -16.59
CA TYR A 55 -5.25 7.24 -16.81
C TYR A 55 -6.17 6.03 -16.60
N ILE A 56 -7.36 6.19 -16.09
CA ILE A 56 -8.27 5.08 -15.81
C ILE A 56 -9.60 5.27 -16.54
N SER A 57 -9.80 4.48 -17.62
CA SER A 57 -11.13 4.39 -18.24
C SER A 57 -12.05 3.59 -17.34
N LYS A 58 -13.06 4.25 -16.77
CA LYS A 58 -14.05 3.61 -15.86
C LYS A 58 -14.83 2.48 -16.53
N GLU A 59 -15.01 2.54 -17.83
CA GLU A 59 -15.77 1.58 -18.63
C GLU A 59 -15.10 0.20 -18.75
N LYS A 60 -13.78 0.14 -18.48
CA LYS A 60 -12.97 -1.09 -18.59
C LYS A 60 -12.56 -1.69 -17.26
N ILE A 61 -13.14 -1.25 -16.15
CA ILE A 61 -12.81 -1.76 -14.83
C ILE A 61 -13.55 -3.06 -14.57
N VAL A 62 -12.79 -4.12 -14.27
CA VAL A 62 -13.32 -5.40 -13.83
C VAL A 62 -12.82 -5.68 -12.41
N THR A 63 -13.75 -5.86 -11.48
CA THR A 63 -13.42 -6.21 -10.10
C THR A 63 -13.48 -7.72 -9.92
N LYS A 64 -12.39 -8.32 -9.43
CA LYS A 64 -12.32 -9.74 -9.08
C LYS A 64 -11.82 -9.91 -7.66
N ARG A 65 -12.39 -10.86 -6.94
CA ARG A 65 -11.92 -11.26 -5.61
C ARG A 65 -11.11 -12.54 -5.74
N SER A 66 -9.86 -12.52 -5.30
CA SER A 66 -8.99 -13.69 -5.26
C SER A 66 -8.66 -14.03 -3.80
N VAL A 67 -8.67 -15.32 -3.47
CA VAL A 67 -8.37 -15.80 -2.12
C VAL A 67 -7.08 -16.61 -2.15
N PHE A 68 -6.12 -16.22 -1.34
CA PHE A 68 -4.88 -16.95 -1.10
C PHE A 68 -5.00 -17.68 0.23
N ASN A 69 -5.08 -18.99 0.20
CA ASN A 69 -5.12 -19.80 1.41
C ASN A 69 -3.74 -19.89 2.08
N LYS A 70 -3.69 -20.47 3.31
CA LYS A 70 -2.47 -20.56 4.10
C LYS A 70 -1.36 -21.33 3.38
N SER A 71 -1.69 -22.41 2.68
CA SER A 71 -0.70 -23.23 1.95
C SER A 71 -0.14 -22.49 0.74
N SER A 72 -0.95 -21.76 -0.02
CA SER A 72 -0.50 -20.90 -1.12
C SER A 72 0.46 -19.82 -0.65
N ILE A 73 0.14 -19.16 0.47
CA ILE A 73 1.02 -18.13 1.04
C ILE A 73 2.35 -18.76 1.52
N ALA A 74 2.31 -19.94 2.14
CA ALA A 74 3.52 -20.64 2.55
C ALA A 74 4.40 -21.05 1.36
N ALA A 75 3.80 -21.46 0.24
CA ALA A 75 4.52 -21.76 -0.99
C ALA A 75 5.20 -20.50 -1.57
N LEU A 76 4.49 -19.39 -1.65
CA LEU A 76 5.04 -18.11 -2.13
C LEU A 76 6.20 -17.62 -1.24
N ARG A 77 6.09 -17.80 0.09
CA ARG A 77 7.17 -17.44 1.01
C ARG A 77 8.43 -18.30 0.80
N ARG A 78 8.28 -19.59 0.57
CA ARG A 78 9.43 -20.47 0.27
C ARG A 78 10.11 -20.04 -1.04
N GLU A 79 9.33 -19.76 -2.08
CA GLU A 79 9.86 -19.26 -3.35
C GLU A 79 10.60 -17.93 -3.18
N ALA A 80 10.06 -17.02 -2.38
CA ALA A 80 10.71 -15.77 -2.04
C ALA A 80 12.03 -15.98 -1.27
N SER A 81 12.06 -16.87 -0.26
CA SER A 81 13.25 -17.16 0.55
C SER A 81 14.40 -17.70 -0.28
N THR A 82 14.13 -18.51 -1.30
CA THR A 82 15.18 -19.00 -2.23
C THR A 82 15.80 -17.89 -3.08
N ALA A 83 15.06 -16.79 -3.30
CA ALA A 83 15.52 -15.66 -4.10
C ALA A 83 16.31 -14.61 -3.30
N PHE A 84 16.12 -14.55 -1.98
CA PHE A 84 16.71 -13.50 -1.12
C PHE A 84 17.90 -13.94 -0.28
N GLY A 85 18.10 -15.23 -0.06
CA GLY A 85 19.12 -15.74 0.85
C GLY A 85 18.66 -15.78 2.33
N PRO A 86 19.47 -16.45 3.21
CA PRO A 86 19.06 -16.76 4.58
C PRO A 86 19.12 -15.58 5.56
N GLU A 87 19.79 -14.47 5.22
CA GLU A 87 19.94 -13.33 6.13
C GLU A 87 18.79 -12.32 6.08
N ASP A 88 17.93 -12.44 5.11
CA ASP A 88 16.78 -11.53 4.96
C ASP A 88 15.60 -11.96 5.82
N SER A 89 14.98 -10.99 6.49
CA SER A 89 13.79 -11.22 7.31
C SER A 89 12.68 -11.91 6.50
N VAL A 90 11.88 -12.73 7.15
CA VAL A 90 10.78 -13.46 6.51
C VAL A 90 9.78 -12.47 5.89
N ALA A 91 9.59 -12.56 4.58
CA ALA A 91 8.67 -11.70 3.86
C ALA A 91 7.22 -11.82 4.40
N SER A 92 6.54 -10.70 4.56
CA SER A 92 5.17 -10.64 5.01
C SER A 92 4.20 -11.25 3.98
N ARG A 93 2.96 -11.53 4.40
CA ARG A 93 1.92 -12.01 3.47
C ARG A 93 1.62 -11.01 2.36
N VAL A 94 1.61 -9.73 2.69
CA VAL A 94 1.34 -8.67 1.72
C VAL A 94 2.45 -8.59 0.68
N GLU A 95 3.70 -8.64 1.09
CA GLU A 95 4.86 -8.59 0.18
C GLU A 95 4.84 -9.73 -0.82
N VAL A 96 4.68 -10.98 -0.36
CA VAL A 96 4.73 -12.13 -1.28
C VAL A 96 3.55 -12.17 -2.25
N VAL A 97 2.36 -11.79 -1.81
CA VAL A 97 1.17 -11.74 -2.67
C VAL A 97 1.29 -10.59 -3.68
N SER A 98 1.73 -9.41 -3.25
CA SER A 98 1.93 -8.26 -4.13
C SER A 98 3.01 -8.53 -5.18
N ALA A 99 4.12 -9.13 -4.78
CA ALA A 99 5.19 -9.53 -5.68
C ALA A 99 4.71 -10.60 -6.70
N PHE A 100 3.94 -11.58 -6.25
CA PHE A 100 3.34 -12.58 -7.13
C PHE A 100 2.44 -11.93 -8.19
N ILE A 101 1.54 -11.04 -7.77
CA ILE A 101 0.63 -10.32 -8.69
C ILE A 101 1.45 -9.49 -9.68
N TRP A 102 2.44 -8.74 -9.20
CA TRP A 102 3.29 -7.92 -10.07
C TRP A 102 4.04 -8.75 -11.10
N MET A 103 4.64 -9.88 -10.70
CA MET A 103 5.29 -10.79 -11.67
C MET A 103 4.33 -11.26 -12.75
N ARG A 104 3.06 -11.54 -12.43
CA ARG A 104 2.06 -11.92 -13.44
C ARG A 104 1.78 -10.79 -14.42
N PHE A 105 1.69 -9.55 -13.95
CA PHE A 105 1.56 -8.38 -14.81
C PHE A 105 2.79 -8.18 -15.69
N MET A 106 3.99 -8.39 -15.17
CA MET A 106 5.24 -8.33 -15.94
C MET A 106 5.27 -9.35 -17.08
N VAL A 107 4.87 -10.59 -16.82
CA VAL A 107 4.76 -11.63 -17.85
C VAL A 107 3.75 -11.21 -18.92
N MET A 108 2.57 -10.73 -18.52
CA MET A 108 1.55 -10.26 -19.46
C MET A 108 2.04 -9.06 -20.29
N ALA A 109 2.76 -8.14 -19.69
CA ALA A 109 3.33 -6.99 -20.41
C ALA A 109 4.34 -7.41 -21.48
N ARG A 110 5.15 -8.43 -21.18
CA ARG A 110 6.09 -9.01 -22.16
C ARG A 110 5.37 -9.65 -23.36
N THR A 111 4.31 -10.40 -23.12
CA THR A 111 3.62 -11.15 -24.18
C THR A 111 2.77 -10.27 -25.08
N ARG A 112 2.31 -9.13 -24.60
CA ARG A 112 1.37 -8.24 -25.32
C ARG A 112 2.01 -7.01 -25.95
N ALA A 113 3.21 -6.64 -25.55
CA ALA A 113 3.85 -5.42 -26.01
C ALA A 113 4.84 -5.69 -27.14
N THR A 114 4.68 -5.00 -28.26
CA THR A 114 5.68 -4.96 -29.34
C THR A 114 6.95 -4.21 -28.93
N LYS A 115 6.85 -3.32 -27.94
CA LYS A 115 8.00 -2.63 -27.30
C LYS A 115 7.87 -2.77 -25.79
N PRO A 116 8.97 -3.02 -25.06
CA PRO A 116 8.94 -3.11 -23.60
C PRO A 116 8.50 -1.76 -23.01
N LYS A 117 7.35 -1.76 -22.32
CA LYS A 117 6.87 -0.62 -21.55
C LYS A 117 7.25 -0.82 -20.09
N GLN A 118 7.56 0.27 -19.42
CA GLN A 118 7.78 0.24 -17.98
C GLN A 118 6.49 -0.17 -17.27
N VAL A 119 6.58 -1.11 -16.35
CA VAL A 119 5.50 -1.52 -15.45
C VAL A 119 5.77 -0.91 -14.10
N ILE A 120 4.78 -0.22 -13.57
CA ILE A 120 4.86 0.48 -12.28
C ILE A 120 3.95 -0.23 -11.29
N ALA A 121 4.52 -0.66 -10.16
CA ALA A 121 3.75 -1.10 -9.00
C ALA A 121 3.66 0.06 -8.00
N VAL A 122 2.46 0.29 -7.52
CA VAL A 122 2.15 1.36 -6.56
C VAL A 122 1.56 0.72 -5.31
N HIS A 123 2.16 1.00 -4.16
CA HIS A 123 1.72 0.46 -2.88
C HIS A 123 1.44 1.58 -1.87
N ALA A 124 0.26 1.55 -1.25
CA ALA A 124 -0.06 2.47 -0.16
C ALA A 124 0.61 1.99 1.14
N VAL A 125 1.36 2.88 1.77
CA VAL A 125 2.11 2.62 2.99
C VAL A 125 1.54 3.46 4.14
N ASN A 126 1.14 2.80 5.24
CA ASN A 126 0.71 3.47 6.45
C ASN A 126 1.88 4.22 7.11
N LEU A 127 1.72 5.50 7.35
CA LEU A 127 2.77 6.33 7.95
C LEU A 127 2.78 6.27 9.48
N ARG A 128 1.67 5.91 10.15
CA ARG A 128 1.55 6.00 11.61
C ARG A 128 2.71 5.33 12.34
N GLU A 129 3.02 4.10 11.97
CA GLU A 129 4.10 3.31 12.59
C GLU A 129 5.51 3.67 12.07
N ARG A 130 5.58 4.44 10.98
CA ARG A 130 6.84 4.78 10.29
C ARG A 130 7.33 6.18 10.57
N MET A 131 6.52 7.00 11.19
CA MET A 131 6.93 8.33 11.66
C MET A 131 7.81 8.25 12.90
N VAL A 132 8.62 9.28 13.10
CA VAL A 132 9.42 9.46 14.31
C VAL A 132 9.12 10.86 14.87
N PRO A 133 8.44 10.95 16.01
CA PRO A 133 7.85 9.84 16.79
C PRO A 133 6.69 9.16 16.05
N GLN A 134 6.40 7.91 16.42
CA GLN A 134 5.27 7.18 15.85
C GLN A 134 3.94 7.86 16.20
N LEU A 135 3.03 7.87 15.25
CA LEU A 135 1.67 8.37 15.50
C LEU A 135 0.80 7.26 16.10
N PRO A 136 -0.12 7.62 17.01
CA PRO A 136 -1.11 6.68 17.53
C PRO A 136 -1.91 6.00 16.39
N VAL A 137 -2.30 4.74 16.60
CA VAL A 137 -3.11 3.97 15.63
C VAL A 137 -4.44 4.66 15.32
N HIS A 138 -4.96 5.42 16.27
CA HIS A 138 -6.23 6.15 16.17
C HIS A 138 -6.09 7.58 15.62
N SER A 139 -4.88 8.01 15.23
CA SER A 139 -4.72 9.28 14.51
C SER A 139 -5.55 9.26 13.24
N PHE A 140 -6.43 10.24 13.10
CA PHE A 140 -7.37 10.34 11.99
C PHE A 140 -6.81 11.27 10.89
N GLY A 141 -6.91 10.83 9.65
CA GLY A 141 -6.48 11.61 8.49
C GLY A 141 -6.05 10.71 7.33
N ASN A 142 -5.59 11.32 6.24
CA ASN A 142 -4.98 10.59 5.13
C ASN A 142 -3.47 10.42 5.40
N LEU A 143 -3.15 9.54 6.33
CA LEU A 143 -1.80 9.28 6.84
C LEU A 143 -1.15 8.11 6.08
N ALA A 144 -1.27 8.15 4.77
CA ALA A 144 -0.68 7.17 3.88
C ALA A 144 0.25 7.83 2.88
N ARG A 145 1.28 7.11 2.46
CA ARG A 145 2.18 7.48 1.37
C ARG A 145 2.20 6.39 0.32
N VAL A 146 2.61 6.76 -0.86
CA VAL A 146 2.75 5.84 -1.98
C VAL A 146 4.22 5.45 -2.11
N ALA A 147 4.51 4.15 -2.04
CA ALA A 147 5.76 3.56 -2.49
C ALA A 147 5.59 3.14 -3.96
N ILE A 148 6.58 3.44 -4.78
CA ILE A 148 6.54 3.19 -6.23
C ILE A 148 7.74 2.35 -6.62
N ALA A 149 7.48 1.17 -7.19
CA ALA A 149 8.49 0.36 -7.83
C ALA A 149 8.25 0.34 -9.34
N ALA A 150 9.28 0.61 -10.12
CA ALA A 150 9.20 0.69 -11.56
C ALA A 150 10.22 -0.25 -12.21
N GLU A 151 9.78 -1.06 -13.15
CA GLU A 151 10.64 -2.02 -13.84
C GLU A 151 10.30 -2.18 -15.31
N THR A 152 11.34 -2.46 -16.13
CA THR A 152 11.17 -2.79 -17.52
C THR A 152 11.11 -4.31 -17.69
N PRO A 153 10.14 -4.89 -18.43
CA PRO A 153 9.95 -6.34 -18.53
C PRO A 153 11.11 -7.13 -19.13
N THR A 154 12.20 -6.50 -19.49
CA THR A 154 13.41 -7.13 -20.06
C THR A 154 14.32 -7.78 -19.01
N MET A 155 14.21 -7.40 -17.74
CA MET A 155 15.06 -7.94 -16.68
C MET A 155 14.57 -9.30 -16.18
N LYS A 156 15.48 -10.27 -16.07
CA LYS A 156 15.14 -11.66 -15.74
C LYS A 156 14.92 -11.94 -14.24
N HIS A 157 15.50 -11.14 -13.34
CA HIS A 157 15.42 -11.36 -11.88
C HIS A 157 15.56 -10.05 -11.11
N GLY A 158 14.75 -9.82 -10.08
CA GLY A 158 14.89 -8.70 -9.16
C GLY A 158 13.61 -8.05 -8.62
N CYS A 159 12.43 -8.42 -9.14
CA CYS A 159 11.16 -7.79 -8.78
C CYS A 159 10.85 -7.76 -7.28
N ILE A 160 11.15 -8.84 -6.56
CA ILE A 160 10.74 -8.97 -5.16
C ILE A 160 11.64 -8.11 -4.25
N SER A 161 12.96 -8.11 -4.49
CA SER A 161 13.92 -7.34 -3.67
C SER A 161 13.70 -5.84 -3.77
N ARG A 162 13.42 -5.31 -4.96
CA ARG A 162 13.09 -3.89 -5.16
C ARG A 162 11.77 -3.50 -4.50
N PHE A 163 10.74 -4.34 -4.61
CA PHE A 163 9.46 -4.08 -3.98
C PHE A 163 9.59 -3.95 -2.46
N ARG A 164 10.42 -4.81 -1.85
CA ARG A 164 10.73 -4.76 -0.43
C ARG A 164 11.52 -3.51 -0.04
N CYS A 165 12.59 -3.18 -0.76
CA CYS A 165 13.45 -2.05 -0.47
C CYS A 165 12.68 -0.72 -0.46
N GLU A 166 11.74 -0.51 -1.37
CA GLU A 166 10.93 0.71 -1.43
C GLU A 166 9.82 0.75 -0.37
N CYS A 167 9.30 -0.40 0.06
CA CYS A 167 8.32 -0.48 1.15
C CYS A 167 8.97 -0.34 2.53
N GLU A 168 10.22 -0.79 2.69
CA GLU A 168 10.96 -0.73 3.95
C GLU A 168 11.68 0.59 4.20
N THR A 169 11.75 1.51 3.22
CA THR A 169 12.51 2.76 3.39
C THR A 169 11.99 3.57 4.58
N ARG A 170 12.54 3.27 5.76
CA ARG A 170 12.39 4.03 7.01
C ARG A 170 12.95 5.46 6.92
N GLN A 171 13.50 5.83 5.76
CA GLN A 171 14.27 7.09 5.59
C GLN A 171 13.44 8.28 5.11
N PHE A 172 12.12 8.17 4.99
CA PHE A 172 11.31 9.25 4.40
C PHE A 172 11.03 10.44 5.31
N LEU A 173 11.49 10.44 6.56
CA LEU A 173 11.19 11.50 7.54
C LEU A 173 12.39 12.00 8.33
N LYS A 174 13.58 11.92 7.76
CA LYS A 174 14.64 12.87 8.15
C LYS A 174 14.50 14.12 7.27
N LYS A 175 14.08 15.22 7.92
CA LYS A 175 14.31 16.55 7.38
C LYS A 175 15.77 16.73 7.12
#